data_86138e6439cb22aa446f6c194bf36b33
#
_entry.id   86138e6439cb22aa446f6c194bf36b33
#
_cell.length_a   1.000
_cell.length_b   1.000
_cell.length_c   1.000
_cell.angle_alpha   90.00
_cell.angle_beta   90.00
_cell.angle_gamma   90.00
#
_symmetry.space_group_name_H-M   'P 1'
#
loop_
_entity.id
_entity.type
_entity.pdbx_description
1 polymer ?
#
loop_
_entity_poly.entity_id
_entity_poly.type
_entity_poly.pdbx_seq_one_letter_code
_entity_poly.pdbx_strand_id
1 'polypeptide(L)'
;PIGDEKAEEGTVSLALGLGKYIVDGGLTLRVCPYHPNQVLQTSEMEIALRETQTQFYALDLKNTGHNFSLDDGFNLLKLPVKEADNDGALTFIASTYDPYDMIIRDGIYPGGRKVITFANVLQHDVFPLPRILQLVQEYGQSEMRRPVEIEFAVTLNQQKKNGTFYLLQIRPMVDVKANLEEDLNLIKDEDVLLKSNNSLGHGIMEDIQDVIYVKTDGYTASN
;
A
#
# COMPACT_ATOMS: atom_id res chain seq x y z
N PRO A 1 8.50 9.65 2.73
CA PRO A 1 7.82 10.81 2.15
C PRO A 1 8.30 11.08 0.73
N ILE A 2 7.40 11.46 -0.14
CA ILE A 2 7.68 11.82 -1.54
C ILE A 2 7.35 13.29 -1.70
N GLY A 3 8.30 14.07 -2.24
CA GLY A 3 8.08 15.52 -2.40
C GLY A 3 7.83 16.23 -1.07
N ASP A 4 6.69 16.90 -0.95
CA ASP A 4 6.30 17.69 0.23
C ASP A 4 5.64 16.89 1.35
N GLU A 5 5.55 15.56 1.24
CA GLU A 5 4.95 14.69 2.25
C GLU A 5 5.74 14.74 3.57
N LYS A 6 5.01 14.77 4.68
CA LYS A 6 5.58 14.71 6.03
C LYS A 6 5.41 13.30 6.61
N ALA A 7 6.34 12.89 7.44
CA ALA A 7 6.29 11.58 8.09
C ALA A 7 5.02 11.39 8.95
N GLU A 8 4.56 12.47 9.57
CA GLU A 8 3.37 12.49 10.43
C GLU A 8 2.05 12.29 9.66
N GLU A 9 2.04 12.59 8.35
CA GLU A 9 0.89 12.41 7.49
C GLU A 9 0.60 10.94 7.18
N GLY A 10 1.58 10.08 7.43
CA GLY A 10 1.44 8.64 7.29
C GLY A 10 1.43 8.15 5.85
N THR A 11 1.38 6.84 5.70
CA THR A 11 1.32 6.16 4.40
C THR A 11 0.30 5.03 4.48
N VAL A 12 -0.50 4.88 3.45
CA VAL A 12 -1.53 3.83 3.32
C VAL A 12 -1.16 2.87 2.22
N SER A 13 -1.32 1.58 2.49
CA SER A 13 -1.21 0.52 1.50
C SER A 13 -2.60 0.09 1.04
N LEU A 14 -2.89 0.21 -0.25
CA LEU A 14 -4.17 -0.16 -0.85
C LEU A 14 -4.00 -1.41 -1.73
N ALA A 15 -4.93 -2.35 -1.59
CA ALA A 15 -4.99 -3.54 -2.42
C ALA A 15 -6.43 -4.00 -2.66
N LEU A 16 -6.66 -4.65 -3.79
CA LEU A 16 -7.89 -5.39 -4.08
C LEU A 16 -7.88 -6.72 -3.33
N GLY A 17 -9.00 -7.11 -2.76
CA GLY A 17 -9.22 -8.42 -2.14
C GLY A 17 -8.98 -8.43 -0.64
N LEU A 18 -8.61 -9.57 -0.10
CA LEU A 18 -8.44 -9.74 1.34
C LEU A 18 -7.12 -9.15 1.85
N GLY A 19 -7.16 -8.58 3.06
CA GLY A 19 -6.01 -7.96 3.72
C GLY A 19 -4.77 -8.87 3.86
N LYS A 20 -4.97 -10.19 3.88
CA LYS A 20 -3.87 -11.16 3.86
C LYS A 20 -2.88 -10.93 2.71
N TYR A 21 -3.34 -10.41 1.57
CA TYR A 21 -2.46 -10.07 0.45
C TYR A 21 -1.41 -9.02 0.82
N ILE A 22 -1.81 -8.04 1.65
CA ILE A 22 -0.91 -7.00 2.16
C ILE A 22 0.09 -7.60 3.16
N VAL A 23 -0.41 -8.42 4.08
CA VAL A 23 0.40 -9.08 5.12
C VAL A 23 1.46 -10.01 4.52
N ASP A 24 1.10 -10.72 3.45
CA ASP A 24 2.02 -11.62 2.73
C ASP A 24 3.03 -10.87 1.83
N GLY A 25 3.07 -9.53 1.89
CA GLY A 25 4.03 -8.73 1.11
C GLY A 25 3.68 -8.58 -0.37
N GLY A 26 2.40 -8.71 -0.73
CA GLY A 26 1.93 -8.48 -2.10
C GLY A 26 2.15 -7.03 -2.56
N LEU A 27 2.17 -6.82 -3.87
CA LEU A 27 2.28 -5.49 -4.47
C LEU A 27 1.05 -4.64 -4.12
N THR A 28 1.23 -3.61 -3.32
CA THR A 28 0.19 -2.67 -2.89
C THR A 28 0.44 -1.29 -3.45
N LEU A 29 -0.60 -0.52 -3.70
CA LEU A 29 -0.43 0.89 -4.00
C LEU A 29 -0.18 1.65 -2.70
N ARG A 30 0.91 2.43 -2.63
CA ARG A 30 1.25 3.27 -1.49
C ARG A 30 0.91 4.72 -1.77
N VAL A 31 0.17 5.33 -0.86
CA VAL A 31 -0.28 6.72 -1.00
C VAL A 31 -0.30 7.42 0.35
N CYS A 32 0.05 8.70 0.37
CA CYS A 32 -0.21 9.58 1.50
C CYS A 32 -1.66 10.11 1.42
N PRO A 33 -2.50 9.95 2.45
CA PRO A 33 -3.89 10.43 2.42
C PRO A 33 -4.02 11.94 2.24
N TYR A 34 -2.99 12.70 2.62
CA TYR A 34 -2.95 14.16 2.45
C TYR A 34 -2.52 14.59 1.06
N HIS A 35 -1.87 13.70 0.30
CA HIS A 35 -1.38 13.92 -1.06
C HIS A 35 -1.86 12.82 -2.02
N PRO A 36 -3.18 12.57 -2.16
CA PRO A 36 -3.72 11.41 -2.88
C PRO A 36 -3.40 11.39 -4.38
N ASN A 37 -3.01 12.54 -4.94
CA ASN A 37 -2.61 12.67 -6.35
C ASN A 37 -1.13 12.36 -6.59
N GLN A 38 -0.33 12.22 -5.53
CA GLN A 38 1.11 11.96 -5.62
C GLN A 38 1.38 10.48 -5.35
N VAL A 39 1.20 9.65 -6.36
CA VAL A 39 1.43 8.21 -6.27
C VAL A 39 2.61 7.83 -7.14
N LEU A 40 3.75 7.53 -6.51
CA LEU A 40 5.00 7.20 -7.20
C LEU A 40 4.84 6.00 -8.15
N GLN A 41 4.12 4.98 -7.72
CA GLN A 41 3.93 3.74 -8.50
C GLN A 41 3.10 3.93 -9.77
N THR A 42 2.41 5.07 -9.91
CA THR A 42 1.62 5.41 -11.11
C THR A 42 2.11 6.69 -11.79
N SER A 43 3.26 7.24 -11.39
CA SER A 43 3.84 8.45 -11.96
C SER A 43 4.31 8.27 -13.39
N GLU A 44 4.75 7.06 -13.74
CA GLU A 44 5.18 6.69 -15.08
C GLU A 44 4.50 5.39 -15.50
N MET A 45 4.19 5.26 -16.78
CA MET A 45 3.50 4.11 -17.35
C MET A 45 4.25 2.79 -17.08
N GLU A 46 5.55 2.76 -17.29
CA GLU A 46 6.38 1.56 -17.12
C GLU A 46 6.42 1.11 -15.66
N ILE A 47 6.50 2.06 -14.74
CA ILE A 47 6.46 1.80 -13.31
C ILE A 47 5.08 1.24 -12.94
N ALA A 48 3.99 1.85 -13.43
CA ALA A 48 2.63 1.41 -13.14
C ALA A 48 2.37 -0.02 -13.63
N LEU A 49 2.89 -0.38 -14.80
CA LEU A 49 2.73 -1.73 -15.35
C LEU A 49 3.51 -2.80 -14.58
N ARG A 50 4.58 -2.43 -13.88
CA ARG A 50 5.46 -3.31 -13.11
C ARG A 50 5.10 -3.37 -11.63
N GLU A 51 4.82 -2.22 -11.02
CA GLU A 51 4.72 -2.06 -9.56
C GLU A 51 3.28 -2.07 -9.02
N THR A 52 2.28 -2.32 -9.88
CA THR A 52 0.90 -2.42 -9.43
C THR A 52 0.45 -3.87 -9.25
N GLN A 53 -0.59 -4.05 -8.46
CA GLN A 53 -1.13 -5.35 -8.10
C GLN A 53 -1.56 -6.17 -9.33
N THR A 54 -1.10 -7.42 -9.40
CA THR A 54 -1.43 -8.36 -10.49
C THR A 54 -2.28 -9.56 -10.05
N GLN A 55 -2.33 -9.83 -8.74
CA GLN A 55 -3.06 -10.92 -8.13
C GLN A 55 -3.78 -10.43 -6.88
N PHE A 56 -4.80 -11.14 -6.43
CA PHE A 56 -5.51 -10.86 -5.19
C PHE A 56 -5.95 -12.15 -4.50
N TYR A 57 -6.27 -12.05 -3.21
CA TYR A 57 -6.89 -13.14 -2.48
C TYR A 57 -8.41 -12.99 -2.41
N ALA A 58 -9.11 -14.09 -2.62
CA ALA A 58 -10.55 -14.24 -2.47
C ALA A 58 -10.89 -15.47 -1.65
N LEU A 59 -12.08 -15.53 -1.08
CA LEU A 59 -12.58 -16.72 -0.38
C LEU A 59 -13.38 -17.61 -1.33
N ASP A 60 -13.10 -18.90 -1.31
CA ASP A 60 -13.96 -19.90 -1.95
C ASP A 60 -15.14 -20.23 -1.05
N LEU A 61 -16.30 -19.64 -1.35
CA LEU A 61 -17.53 -19.90 -0.62
C LEU A 61 -18.25 -21.20 -1.04
N LYS A 62 -17.79 -21.85 -2.11
CA LYS A 62 -18.38 -23.11 -2.60
C LYS A 62 -17.82 -24.31 -1.89
N ASN A 63 -16.61 -24.20 -1.38
CA ASN A 63 -15.93 -25.30 -0.69
C ASN A 63 -16.34 -25.36 0.78
N THR A 64 -17.64 -25.65 1.02
CA THR A 64 -18.20 -25.84 2.37
C THR A 64 -17.97 -27.27 2.90
N GLY A 65 -17.01 -27.99 2.34
CA GLY A 65 -16.67 -29.36 2.76
C GLY A 65 -16.25 -29.42 4.20
N HIS A 66 -16.72 -30.47 4.90
CA HIS A 66 -16.55 -30.75 6.34
C HIS A 66 -15.09 -30.98 6.80
N ASN A 67 -14.10 -30.62 6.03
CA ASN A 67 -12.71 -30.72 6.41
C ASN A 67 -12.30 -29.45 7.14
N PHE A 68 -12.40 -29.46 8.45
CA PHE A 68 -11.73 -28.48 9.29
C PHE A 68 -10.22 -28.65 9.09
N SER A 69 -9.63 -27.83 8.24
CA SER A 69 -8.19 -27.69 8.19
C SER A 69 -7.78 -26.63 9.22
N LEU A 70 -6.73 -26.94 9.97
CA LEU A 70 -6.06 -25.96 10.84
C LEU A 70 -5.23 -24.96 10.03
N ASP A 71 -5.20 -25.11 8.71
CA ASP A 71 -4.51 -24.21 7.80
C ASP A 71 -5.40 -23.01 7.45
N ASP A 72 -5.00 -21.81 7.82
CA ASP A 72 -5.68 -20.55 7.54
C ASP A 72 -5.88 -20.26 6.04
N GLY A 73 -5.26 -21.06 5.18
CA GLY A 73 -5.34 -20.96 3.71
C GLY A 73 -6.38 -21.83 3.04
N PHE A 74 -7.12 -22.69 3.78
CA PHE A 74 -7.96 -23.73 3.19
C PHE A 74 -9.00 -23.25 2.18
N ASN A 75 -9.64 -22.11 2.41
CA ASN A 75 -10.64 -21.49 1.53
C ASN A 75 -10.10 -20.29 0.76
N LEU A 76 -8.80 -20.12 0.72
CA LEU A 76 -8.18 -18.94 0.13
C LEU A 76 -7.76 -19.23 -1.32
N LEU A 77 -8.31 -18.45 -2.24
CA LEU A 77 -7.94 -18.49 -3.65
C LEU A 77 -7.02 -17.31 -3.96
N LYS A 78 -5.89 -17.58 -4.60
CA LYS A 78 -5.02 -16.56 -5.17
C LYS A 78 -5.33 -16.44 -6.66
N LEU A 79 -5.97 -15.36 -7.06
CA LEU A 79 -6.50 -15.15 -8.39
C LEU A 79 -5.78 -13.99 -9.09
N PRO A 80 -5.63 -14.04 -10.42
CA PRO A 80 -5.17 -12.89 -11.19
C PRO A 80 -6.23 -11.78 -11.21
N VAL A 81 -5.80 -10.51 -11.21
CA VAL A 81 -6.68 -9.33 -11.18
C VAL A 81 -7.76 -9.36 -12.28
N LYS A 82 -7.47 -9.93 -13.45
CA LYS A 82 -8.44 -10.05 -14.55
C LYS A 82 -9.71 -10.82 -14.17
N GLU A 83 -9.65 -11.73 -13.20
CA GLU A 83 -10.85 -12.47 -12.74
C GLU A 83 -11.84 -11.55 -12.01
N ALA A 84 -11.36 -10.50 -11.37
CA ALA A 84 -12.19 -9.50 -10.72
C ALA A 84 -12.92 -8.56 -11.71
N ASP A 85 -12.53 -8.55 -12.99
CA ASP A 85 -13.21 -7.77 -14.04
C ASP A 85 -14.59 -8.36 -14.37
N ASN A 86 -14.71 -9.68 -14.30
CA ASN A 86 -15.97 -10.39 -14.56
C ASN A 86 -17.09 -10.00 -13.59
N ASP A 87 -16.74 -9.68 -12.35
CA ASP A 87 -17.67 -9.29 -11.30
C ASP A 87 -17.87 -7.77 -11.22
N GLY A 88 -17.22 -7.01 -12.11
CA GLY A 88 -17.23 -5.56 -12.13
C GLY A 88 -16.46 -4.92 -10.95
N ALA A 89 -15.74 -5.70 -10.15
CA ALA A 89 -15.02 -5.21 -8.96
C ALA A 89 -13.93 -4.19 -9.30
N LEU A 90 -13.46 -4.16 -10.56
CA LEU A 90 -12.41 -3.24 -11.00
C LEU A 90 -12.90 -1.83 -11.34
N THR A 91 -14.21 -1.61 -11.48
CA THR A 91 -14.79 -0.37 -12.05
C THR A 91 -14.25 0.92 -11.39
N PHE A 92 -14.07 0.92 -10.08
CA PHE A 92 -13.63 2.12 -9.35
C PHE A 92 -12.17 2.11 -8.96
N ILE A 93 -11.45 1.01 -9.16
CA ILE A 93 -10.09 0.85 -8.65
C ILE A 93 -9.05 0.62 -9.74
N ALA A 94 -9.49 0.34 -10.98
CA ALA A 94 -8.56 0.09 -12.06
C ALA A 94 -8.63 1.18 -13.14
N SER A 95 -7.49 1.34 -13.81
CA SER A 95 -7.31 2.05 -15.08
C SER A 95 -7.04 1.04 -16.19
N THR A 96 -7.15 1.45 -17.45
CA THR A 96 -6.88 0.61 -18.60
C THR A 96 -5.62 1.12 -19.34
N TYR A 97 -4.63 0.26 -19.49
CA TYR A 97 -3.49 0.50 -20.34
C TYR A 97 -3.84 0.23 -21.81
N ASP A 98 -3.66 1.24 -22.64
CA ASP A 98 -3.80 1.17 -24.10
C ASP A 98 -2.43 0.94 -24.73
N PRO A 99 -2.17 -0.23 -25.33
CA PRO A 99 -0.87 -0.53 -25.92
C PRO A 99 -0.61 0.21 -27.25
N TYR A 100 -1.63 0.73 -27.92
CA TYR A 100 -1.47 1.46 -29.18
C TYR A 100 -1.03 2.90 -28.93
N ASP A 101 -1.69 3.56 -27.98
CA ASP A 101 -1.36 4.94 -27.60
C ASP A 101 -0.26 4.99 -26.53
N MET A 102 0.13 3.85 -25.95
CA MET A 102 1.10 3.73 -24.87
C MET A 102 0.76 4.63 -23.67
N ILE A 103 -0.52 4.65 -23.28
CA ILE A 103 -1.00 5.45 -22.15
C ILE A 103 -1.88 4.62 -21.22
N ILE A 104 -1.98 5.05 -19.96
CA ILE A 104 -2.94 4.53 -18.98
C ILE A 104 -4.08 5.54 -18.87
N ARG A 105 -5.31 5.08 -19.12
CA ARG A 105 -6.54 5.87 -19.00
C ARG A 105 -7.31 5.43 -17.77
N ASP A 106 -7.76 6.39 -16.95
CA ASP A 106 -8.56 6.07 -15.78
C ASP A 106 -9.91 5.48 -16.18
N GLY A 107 -10.25 4.40 -15.46
CA GLY A 107 -11.48 3.66 -15.71
C GLY A 107 -11.29 2.41 -16.58
N ILE A 108 -12.42 1.71 -16.78
CA ILE A 108 -12.48 0.44 -17.51
C ILE A 108 -12.94 0.69 -18.94
N TYR A 109 -12.05 0.40 -19.88
CA TYR A 109 -12.33 0.46 -21.31
C TYR A 109 -12.20 -0.94 -21.94
N PRO A 110 -12.92 -1.22 -23.04
CA PRO A 110 -12.77 -2.47 -23.78
C PRO A 110 -11.34 -2.65 -24.30
N GLY A 111 -10.83 -3.87 -24.21
CA GLY A 111 -9.45 -4.16 -24.57
C GLY A 111 -8.44 -3.63 -23.55
N GLY A 112 -7.16 -3.75 -23.82
CA GLY A 112 -6.08 -3.29 -22.96
C GLY A 112 -5.92 -4.09 -21.66
N ARG A 113 -4.80 -3.84 -20.96
CA ARG A 113 -4.52 -4.45 -19.66
C ARG A 113 -5.12 -3.60 -18.54
N LYS A 114 -5.78 -4.24 -17.58
CA LYS A 114 -6.25 -3.56 -16.36
C LYS A 114 -5.10 -3.39 -15.38
N VAL A 115 -4.96 -2.18 -14.85
CA VAL A 115 -3.91 -1.75 -13.94
C VAL A 115 -4.57 -1.20 -12.67
N ILE A 116 -4.21 -1.71 -11.51
CA ILE A 116 -4.81 -1.29 -10.23
C ILE A 116 -4.16 0.02 -9.79
N THR A 117 -4.81 1.14 -10.07
CA THR A 117 -4.31 2.50 -9.79
C THR A 117 -5.05 3.21 -8.66
N PHE A 118 -6.26 2.74 -8.33
CA PHE A 118 -7.19 3.44 -7.43
C PHE A 118 -7.47 4.91 -7.82
N ALA A 119 -7.16 5.32 -9.06
CA ALA A 119 -7.29 6.71 -9.51
C ALA A 119 -8.69 7.29 -9.30
N ASN A 120 -9.75 6.52 -9.60
CA ASN A 120 -11.11 6.97 -9.40
C ASN A 120 -11.46 7.28 -7.94
N VAL A 121 -10.85 6.56 -6.99
CA VAL A 121 -11.03 6.78 -5.54
C VAL A 121 -10.14 7.91 -5.05
N LEU A 122 -8.89 7.97 -5.51
CA LEU A 122 -7.88 8.90 -4.99
C LEU A 122 -7.97 10.29 -5.62
N GLN A 123 -8.28 10.36 -6.93
CA GLN A 123 -8.22 11.60 -7.73
C GLN A 123 -9.59 12.10 -8.15
N HIS A 124 -10.55 11.20 -8.38
CA HIS A 124 -11.88 11.54 -8.91
C HIS A 124 -13.00 11.46 -7.86
N ASP A 125 -12.66 11.26 -6.60
CA ASP A 125 -13.54 11.31 -5.42
C ASP A 125 -14.83 10.44 -5.53
N VAL A 126 -14.72 9.30 -6.24
CA VAL A 126 -15.85 8.35 -6.33
C VAL A 126 -16.25 7.83 -4.96
N PHE A 127 -15.28 7.72 -4.06
CA PHE A 127 -15.45 7.46 -2.64
C PHE A 127 -14.42 8.28 -1.86
N PRO A 128 -14.80 9.04 -0.82
CA PRO A 128 -13.93 10.00 -0.15
C PRO A 128 -12.92 9.32 0.79
N LEU A 129 -12.25 8.26 0.32
CA LEU A 129 -11.32 7.46 1.11
C LEU A 129 -10.19 8.29 1.73
N PRO A 130 -9.49 9.18 0.98
CA PRO A 130 -8.42 9.98 1.57
C PRO A 130 -8.92 10.81 2.77
N ARG A 131 -10.08 11.44 2.64
CA ARG A 131 -10.66 12.26 3.71
C ARG A 131 -11.05 11.43 4.94
N ILE A 132 -11.62 10.23 4.73
CA ILE A 132 -11.96 9.32 5.83
C ILE A 132 -10.69 8.90 6.57
N LEU A 133 -9.63 8.56 5.85
CA LEU A 133 -8.36 8.15 6.44
C LEU A 133 -7.70 9.27 7.23
N GLN A 134 -7.69 10.50 6.73
CA GLN A 134 -7.23 11.68 7.47
C GLN A 134 -7.97 11.81 8.80
N LEU A 135 -9.30 11.77 8.78
CA LEU A 135 -10.12 11.89 9.99
C LEU A 135 -9.84 10.77 11.00
N VAL A 136 -9.81 9.52 10.54
CA VAL A 136 -9.55 8.38 11.42
C VAL A 136 -8.15 8.46 12.03
N GLN A 137 -7.16 8.89 11.25
CA GLN A 137 -5.79 9.10 11.71
C GLN A 137 -5.71 10.23 12.75
N GLU A 138 -6.29 11.40 12.44
CA GLU A 138 -6.30 12.57 13.34
C GLU A 138 -6.95 12.23 14.69
N TYR A 139 -8.14 11.63 14.66
CA TYR A 139 -8.84 11.21 15.89
C TYR A 139 -8.07 10.13 16.64
N GLY A 140 -7.56 9.11 15.95
CA GLY A 140 -6.79 8.04 16.54
C GLY A 140 -5.52 8.54 17.24
N GLN A 141 -4.76 9.42 16.58
CA GLN A 141 -3.55 10.03 17.15
C GLN A 141 -3.88 10.93 18.35
N SER A 142 -4.97 11.71 18.26
CA SER A 142 -5.42 12.58 19.36
C SER A 142 -5.79 11.78 20.60
N GLU A 143 -6.60 10.72 20.45
CA GLU A 143 -7.06 9.90 21.56
C GLU A 143 -5.96 9.03 22.16
N MET A 144 -5.09 8.46 21.32
CA MET A 144 -3.99 7.60 21.77
C MET A 144 -2.74 8.38 22.15
N ARG A 145 -2.69 9.68 21.82
CA ARG A 145 -1.52 10.58 22.03
C ARG A 145 -0.22 10.02 21.45
N ARG A 146 -0.32 9.26 20.38
CA ARG A 146 0.79 8.59 19.66
C ARG A 146 0.41 8.38 18.21
N PRO A 147 1.39 8.21 17.30
CA PRO A 147 1.12 7.69 15.97
C PRO A 147 0.34 6.38 16.05
N VAL A 148 -0.57 6.16 15.11
CA VAL A 148 -1.44 4.98 15.10
C VAL A 148 -1.23 4.16 13.82
N GLU A 149 -1.41 2.86 13.96
CA GLU A 149 -1.56 1.92 12.85
C GLU A 149 -3.05 1.57 12.72
N ILE A 150 -3.56 1.62 11.50
CA ILE A 150 -4.98 1.47 11.21
C ILE A 150 -5.16 0.36 10.18
N GLU A 151 -6.00 -0.60 10.50
CA GLU A 151 -6.46 -1.60 9.55
C GLU A 151 -7.90 -1.33 9.17
N PHE A 152 -8.20 -1.35 7.89
CA PHE A 152 -9.53 -1.05 7.38
C PHE A 152 -9.87 -1.87 6.15
N ALA A 153 -11.15 -1.95 5.84
CA ALA A 153 -11.67 -2.47 4.59
C ALA A 153 -12.70 -1.50 4.00
N VAL A 154 -12.84 -1.54 2.69
CA VAL A 154 -13.84 -0.74 1.97
C VAL A 154 -14.59 -1.64 0.99
N THR A 155 -15.92 -1.55 1.00
CA THR A 155 -16.74 -2.10 -0.06
C THR A 155 -17.29 -0.96 -0.90
N LEU A 156 -17.14 -1.05 -2.21
CA LEU A 156 -17.64 -0.06 -3.18
C LEU A 156 -18.86 -0.64 -3.90
N ASN A 157 -19.95 0.12 -3.97
CA ASN A 157 -21.18 -0.27 -4.64
C ASN A 157 -21.34 0.52 -5.94
N GLN A 158 -21.21 -0.16 -7.07
CA GLN A 158 -21.31 0.45 -8.41
C GLN A 158 -22.68 1.06 -8.69
N GLN A 159 -23.74 0.36 -8.33
CA GLN A 159 -25.11 0.79 -8.64
C GLN A 159 -25.50 2.06 -7.90
N LYS A 160 -25.08 2.18 -6.65
CA LYS A 160 -25.38 3.32 -5.79
C LYS A 160 -24.31 4.42 -5.83
N LYS A 161 -23.19 4.18 -6.51
CA LYS A 161 -22.01 5.08 -6.50
C LYS A 161 -21.61 5.50 -5.07
N ASN A 162 -21.61 4.56 -4.15
CA ASN A 162 -21.23 4.76 -2.76
C ASN A 162 -20.39 3.59 -2.26
N GLY A 163 -19.94 3.67 -1.02
CA GLY A 163 -19.19 2.60 -0.38
C GLY A 163 -19.41 2.60 1.13
N THR A 164 -18.89 1.56 1.76
CA THR A 164 -18.86 1.44 3.22
C THR A 164 -17.42 1.27 3.64
N PHE A 165 -16.98 2.12 4.56
CA PHE A 165 -15.70 2.02 5.23
C PHE A 165 -15.88 1.22 6.53
N TYR A 166 -15.03 0.23 6.74
CA TYR A 166 -14.97 -0.58 7.95
C TYR A 166 -13.63 -0.35 8.63
N LEU A 167 -13.66 0.26 9.81
CA LEU A 167 -12.51 0.29 10.70
C LEU A 167 -12.39 -1.08 11.34
N LEU A 168 -11.35 -1.83 11.03
CA LEU A 168 -11.12 -3.19 11.54
C LEU A 168 -10.30 -3.17 12.82
N GLN A 169 -9.21 -2.41 12.82
CA GLN A 169 -8.33 -2.26 13.97
C GLN A 169 -7.69 -0.88 13.97
N ILE A 170 -7.49 -0.34 15.15
CA ILE A 170 -6.62 0.81 15.41
C ILE A 170 -5.79 0.52 16.65
N ARG A 171 -4.49 0.75 16.55
CA ARG A 171 -3.54 0.54 17.64
C ARG A 171 -2.46 1.61 17.65
N PRO A 172 -1.94 2.00 18.84
CA PRO A 172 -0.80 2.89 18.89
C PRO A 172 0.43 2.21 18.30
N MET A 173 1.21 2.94 17.50
CA MET A 173 2.51 2.48 17.09
C MET A 173 3.44 2.42 18.30
N VAL A 174 4.15 1.30 18.42
CA VAL A 174 5.18 1.18 19.47
C VAL A 174 6.39 2.01 19.02
N ASP A 175 6.74 3.01 19.79
CA ASP A 175 7.94 3.81 19.56
C ASP A 175 9.17 2.95 19.89
N VAL A 176 9.68 2.26 18.89
CA VAL A 176 10.99 1.59 18.98
C VAL A 176 12.11 2.63 19.00
N LYS A 177 11.84 3.88 18.57
CA LYS A 177 12.81 4.96 18.53
C LYS A 177 13.36 5.37 19.91
N ALA A 178 12.54 5.37 20.96
CA ALA A 178 12.96 5.86 22.27
C ALA A 178 14.14 5.05 22.87
N ASN A 179 14.16 3.73 22.62
CA ASN A 179 15.25 2.89 23.11
C ASN A 179 16.48 2.90 22.19
N LEU A 180 16.29 3.15 20.89
CA LEU A 180 17.39 3.18 19.91
C LEU A 180 18.13 4.51 19.90
N GLU A 181 17.47 5.65 20.18
CA GLU A 181 18.13 6.95 20.20
C GLU A 181 19.10 7.07 21.38
N GLU A 182 18.79 6.48 22.54
CA GLU A 182 19.71 6.44 23.68
C GLU A 182 20.94 5.58 23.36
N ASP A 183 20.76 4.43 22.72
CA ASP A 183 21.86 3.53 22.35
C ASP A 183 22.73 4.09 21.21
N LEU A 184 22.12 4.75 20.21
CA LEU A 184 22.85 5.34 19.09
C LEU A 184 23.75 6.53 19.50
N ASN A 185 23.37 7.27 20.54
CA ASN A 185 24.19 8.36 21.09
C ASN A 185 25.43 7.86 21.84
N LEU A 186 25.48 6.58 22.20
CA LEU A 186 26.62 5.93 22.82
C LEU A 186 27.66 5.42 21.81
N ILE A 187 27.30 5.31 20.53
CA ILE A 187 28.16 4.82 19.45
C ILE A 187 29.09 5.97 19.03
N LYS A 188 30.39 5.74 19.11
CA LYS A 188 31.39 6.71 18.67
C LYS A 188 31.43 6.76 17.15
N ASP A 189 31.63 7.95 16.57
CA ASP A 189 31.73 8.13 15.12
C ASP A 189 32.81 7.26 14.46
N GLU A 190 33.84 6.88 15.20
CA GLU A 190 34.94 5.98 14.77
C GLU A 190 34.47 4.52 14.54
N ASP A 191 33.37 4.11 15.17
CA ASP A 191 32.77 2.78 15.06
C ASP A 191 31.63 2.73 14.01
N VAL A 192 31.33 3.85 13.34
CA VAL A 192 30.26 3.97 12.37
C VAL A 192 30.80 3.79 10.94
N LEU A 193 30.40 2.71 10.27
CA LEU A 193 30.73 2.49 8.87
C LEU A 193 29.89 3.38 7.94
N LEU A 194 28.61 3.56 8.24
CA LEU A 194 27.67 4.31 7.42
C LEU A 194 26.53 4.85 8.30
N LYS A 195 26.15 6.12 8.10
CA LYS A 195 25.08 6.78 8.86
C LYS A 195 24.06 7.38 7.89
N SER A 196 22.79 7.14 8.16
CA SER A 196 21.68 7.76 7.43
C SER A 196 20.64 8.30 8.41
N ASN A 197 20.13 9.48 8.14
CA ASN A 197 19.02 10.06 8.91
C ASN A 197 17.65 9.56 8.44
N ASN A 198 17.60 8.88 7.30
CA ASN A 198 16.41 8.30 6.73
C ASN A 198 16.66 6.82 6.44
N SER A 199 15.93 5.94 7.14
CA SER A 199 15.97 4.50 6.91
C SER A 199 14.56 3.94 6.78
N LEU A 200 14.42 2.89 5.98
CA LEU A 200 13.20 2.10 5.93
C LEU A 200 13.30 0.97 6.96
N GLY A 201 12.29 0.88 7.84
CA GLY A 201 12.22 -0.13 8.89
C GLY A 201 12.79 0.34 10.23
N HIS A 202 12.60 -0.50 11.23
CA HIS A 202 13.05 -0.29 12.61
C HIS A 202 13.61 -1.60 13.15
N GLY A 203 14.66 -1.51 13.91
CA GLY A 203 15.24 -2.65 14.62
C GLY A 203 16.76 -2.70 14.53
N ILE A 204 17.32 -3.69 15.20
CA ILE A 204 18.73 -4.06 15.14
C ILE A 204 18.82 -5.33 14.30
N MET A 205 19.69 -5.34 13.32
CA MET A 205 20.03 -6.52 12.53
C MET A 205 21.46 -6.90 12.85
N GLU A 206 21.64 -8.07 13.40
CA GLU A 206 22.94 -8.68 13.65
C GLU A 206 23.33 -9.59 12.48
N ASP A 207 24.59 -9.94 12.35
CA ASP A 207 25.12 -10.85 11.32
C ASP A 207 25.01 -10.36 9.85
N ILE A 208 25.03 -9.04 9.63
CA ILE A 208 25.12 -8.48 8.27
C ILE A 208 26.52 -8.78 7.71
N GLN A 209 26.59 -9.54 6.61
CA GLN A 209 27.84 -9.90 5.96
C GLN A 209 28.21 -8.95 4.83
N ASP A 210 27.21 -8.44 4.10
CA ASP A 210 27.39 -7.61 2.93
C ASP A 210 26.60 -6.30 3.05
N VAL A 211 27.25 -5.17 2.72
CA VAL A 211 26.62 -3.85 2.65
C VAL A 211 26.77 -3.30 1.25
N ILE A 212 25.67 -3.06 0.56
CA ILE A 212 25.65 -2.41 -0.76
C ILE A 212 25.42 -0.92 -0.55
N TYR A 213 26.41 -0.12 -0.94
CA TYR A 213 26.33 1.33 -0.88
C TYR A 213 26.38 1.93 -2.28
N VAL A 214 25.35 2.71 -2.63
CA VAL A 214 25.27 3.47 -3.88
C VAL A 214 25.79 4.88 -3.64
N LYS A 215 26.89 5.23 -4.31
CA LYS A 215 27.39 6.61 -4.27
C LYS A 215 26.43 7.52 -5.03
N THR A 216 25.99 8.58 -4.36
CA THR A 216 25.05 9.55 -4.94
C THR A 216 25.69 10.41 -6.03
N ASP A 217 27.01 10.60 -5.97
CA ASP A 217 27.77 11.33 -6.99
C ASP A 217 27.85 10.52 -8.29
N GLY A 218 27.06 10.88 -9.27
CA GLY A 218 26.97 10.21 -10.56
C GLY A 218 25.82 9.22 -10.73
N TYR A 219 24.94 9.10 -9.73
CA TYR A 219 23.71 8.33 -9.88
C TYR A 219 22.68 9.13 -10.68
N THR A 220 22.25 8.57 -11.83
CA THR A 220 21.10 9.06 -12.58
C THR A 220 20.05 7.96 -12.61
N ALA A 221 18.80 8.29 -12.38
CA ALA A 221 17.68 7.34 -12.32
C ALA A 221 17.42 6.57 -13.63
N SER A 222 18.14 6.92 -14.69
CA SER A 222 18.05 6.34 -16.04
C SER A 222 19.15 5.34 -16.38
N ASN A 223 20.00 4.96 -15.42
CA ASN A 223 21.03 3.93 -15.62
C ASN A 223 20.72 2.68 -14.80
#